data_1ecef12821e1b965ea8cbd7e0acabefc
#
_entry.id   1ecef12821e1b965ea8cbd7e0acabefc
#
_cell.length_a   1.000
_cell.length_b   1.000
_cell.length_c   1.000
_cell.angle_alpha   90.00
_cell.angle_beta   90.00
_cell.angle_gamma   90.00
#
_symmetry.space_group_name_H-M   'P 1'
#
loop_
_entity.id
_entity.type
_entity.pdbx_description
1 polymer ?
#
loop_
_entity_poly.entity_id
_entity_poly.type
_entity_poly.pdbx_seq_one_letter_code
_entity_poly.pdbx_strand_id
1 'polypeptide(L)'
;MEIKQTNFAIIGLGGRGQGNLGELISIDGVKVVAVCDKYEDRAHRGVEIVKEKTGEEPEMYLDYKELLKRDDIKAVMVATTWITHVRIAVDCMRAGKHVAMEVGGAASIEECWQLVRASEETGKFCMLLENCCYDRNEMALLRMMREGIFGEVVHMQGGYEHDLRDEIGLGRENRHGRIHNFKNRNGELYPTHQLGPIAKALHINRGNRFLTLTSMASKACGLNTWLKNTQGEDYDLADYKFNQGDIVTTMIKCAHGETITLVHDCTLPRPYSRNYKIHGTRAAYNEDAKGIYIDGVTKHEESDWMHSWEPFEKYLEKYEHPLWKTYASESEKHGHGGMDYLVFSAFVESAMYDLEPPIDVYDAATWMAITCLSEQSIAMGSMPVPVPDFTNGMWIDRAPARRSRYNAEEICEEFFSDEEKGE
;
A
#
# COMPACT_ATOMS: atom_id res chain seq x y z
N MET A 1 22.97 -2.13 -17.50
CA MET A 1 23.50 -3.27 -16.67
C MET A 1 23.01 -4.57 -17.27
N GLU A 2 23.83 -5.62 -17.24
CA GLU A 2 23.40 -6.95 -17.65
C GLU A 2 22.33 -7.46 -16.67
N ILE A 3 21.16 -7.88 -17.20
CA ILE A 3 20.03 -8.33 -16.36
C ILE A 3 20.41 -9.67 -15.72
N LYS A 4 20.52 -9.69 -14.40
CA LYS A 4 20.88 -10.87 -13.61
C LYS A 4 19.62 -11.71 -13.38
N GLN A 5 19.57 -12.94 -13.92
CA GLN A 5 18.50 -13.85 -13.57
C GLN A 5 18.53 -14.20 -12.07
N THR A 6 17.39 -14.04 -11.39
CA THR A 6 17.28 -14.19 -9.93
C THR A 6 16.06 -15.03 -9.58
N ASN A 7 16.23 -15.96 -8.62
CA ASN A 7 15.18 -16.85 -8.16
C ASN A 7 14.28 -16.21 -7.11
N PHE A 8 12.99 -16.23 -7.39
CA PHE A 8 11.92 -15.75 -6.51
C PHE A 8 10.97 -16.88 -6.13
N ALA A 9 10.23 -16.67 -5.06
CA ALA A 9 9.11 -17.51 -4.67
C ALA A 9 7.92 -16.65 -4.23
N ILE A 10 6.72 -17.24 -4.24
CA ILE A 10 5.51 -16.61 -3.71
C ILE A 10 4.83 -17.50 -2.68
N ILE A 11 4.35 -16.90 -1.60
CA ILE A 11 3.57 -17.54 -0.54
C ILE A 11 2.21 -16.84 -0.45
N GLY A 12 1.15 -17.60 -0.70
CA GLY A 12 -0.23 -17.11 -0.75
C GLY A 12 -0.72 -16.90 -2.19
N LEU A 13 -1.66 -17.75 -2.63
CA LEU A 13 -2.18 -17.80 -3.99
C LEU A 13 -3.71 -17.68 -4.01
N GLY A 14 -4.24 -16.80 -3.14
CA GLY A 14 -5.60 -16.25 -3.28
C GLY A 14 -5.72 -15.42 -4.55
N GLY A 15 -6.89 -14.81 -4.81
CA GLY A 15 -7.09 -14.00 -6.03
C GLY A 15 -5.99 -12.97 -6.24
N ARG A 16 -5.67 -12.16 -5.20
CA ARG A 16 -4.58 -11.17 -5.29
C ARG A 16 -3.21 -11.82 -5.52
N GLY A 17 -2.90 -12.92 -4.80
CA GLY A 17 -1.62 -13.61 -4.95
C GLY A 17 -1.40 -14.20 -6.35
N GLN A 18 -2.45 -14.71 -7.01
CA GLN A 18 -2.37 -15.16 -8.39
C GLN A 18 -2.11 -14.01 -9.37
N GLY A 19 -2.78 -12.86 -9.16
CA GLY A 19 -2.49 -11.63 -9.91
C GLY A 19 -1.04 -11.20 -9.75
N ASN A 20 -0.56 -11.10 -8.50
CA ASN A 20 0.82 -10.72 -8.18
C ASN A 20 1.85 -11.68 -8.80
N LEU A 21 1.57 -12.98 -8.80
CA LEU A 21 2.43 -13.98 -9.47
C LEU A 21 2.54 -13.68 -10.97
N GLY A 22 1.40 -13.35 -11.58
CA GLY A 22 1.35 -12.99 -13.00
C GLY A 22 2.17 -11.74 -13.33
N GLU A 23 2.11 -10.72 -12.49
CA GLU A 23 2.89 -9.49 -12.61
C GLU A 23 4.39 -9.74 -12.36
N LEU A 24 4.73 -10.46 -11.29
CA LEU A 24 6.11 -10.77 -10.94
C LEU A 24 6.86 -11.48 -12.07
N ILE A 25 6.20 -12.44 -12.73
CA ILE A 25 6.78 -13.20 -13.86
C ILE A 25 7.05 -12.30 -15.06
N SER A 26 6.31 -11.21 -15.24
CA SER A 26 6.46 -10.31 -16.38
C SER A 26 7.71 -9.42 -16.31
N ILE A 27 8.36 -9.35 -15.14
CA ILE A 27 9.53 -8.50 -14.95
C ILE A 27 10.80 -9.21 -15.36
N ASP A 28 11.61 -8.53 -16.16
CA ASP A 28 12.84 -9.08 -16.69
C ASP A 28 13.81 -9.57 -15.59
N GLY A 29 14.40 -10.75 -15.82
CA GLY A 29 15.35 -11.38 -14.91
C GLY A 29 14.70 -12.13 -13.75
N VAL A 30 13.39 -12.10 -13.60
CA VAL A 30 12.67 -12.88 -12.59
C VAL A 30 12.52 -14.33 -13.02
N LYS A 31 12.87 -15.24 -12.12
CA LYS A 31 12.60 -16.67 -12.23
C LYS A 31 11.84 -17.14 -10.99
N VAL A 32 10.55 -17.48 -11.14
CA VAL A 32 9.76 -18.05 -10.06
C VAL A 32 10.04 -19.55 -9.98
N VAL A 33 10.77 -19.97 -8.95
CA VAL A 33 11.21 -21.35 -8.76
C VAL A 33 10.39 -22.14 -7.73
N ALA A 34 9.53 -21.46 -6.96
CA ALA A 34 8.66 -22.08 -5.97
C ALA A 34 7.38 -21.28 -5.74
N VAL A 35 6.29 -22.00 -5.53
CA VAL A 35 4.98 -21.45 -5.18
C VAL A 35 4.41 -22.17 -3.95
N CYS A 36 3.72 -21.44 -3.06
CA CYS A 36 3.18 -22.02 -1.84
C CYS A 36 1.80 -21.47 -1.50
N ASP A 37 0.86 -22.35 -1.23
CA ASP A 37 -0.41 -22.04 -0.55
C ASP A 37 -0.83 -23.22 0.31
N LYS A 38 -1.48 -22.97 1.47
CA LYS A 38 -2.05 -24.02 2.31
C LYS A 38 -3.19 -24.80 1.65
N TYR A 39 -3.82 -24.22 0.64
CA TYR A 39 -4.83 -24.86 -0.18
C TYR A 39 -4.21 -25.43 -1.44
N GLU A 40 -4.29 -26.74 -1.60
CA GLU A 40 -3.65 -27.49 -2.69
C GLU A 40 -4.12 -27.02 -4.07
N ASP A 41 -5.43 -26.77 -4.24
CA ASP A 41 -6.00 -26.23 -5.49
C ASP A 41 -5.40 -24.88 -5.89
N ARG A 42 -5.14 -24.00 -4.91
CA ARG A 42 -4.48 -22.70 -5.16
C ARG A 42 -3.01 -22.86 -5.48
N ALA A 43 -2.32 -23.76 -4.79
CA ALA A 43 -0.91 -24.05 -5.07
C ALA A 43 -0.74 -24.63 -6.49
N HIS A 44 -1.59 -25.58 -6.90
CA HIS A 44 -1.62 -26.09 -8.26
C HIS A 44 -1.87 -24.99 -9.29
N ARG A 45 -2.84 -24.09 -9.05
CA ARG A 45 -3.09 -22.96 -9.94
C ARG A 45 -1.86 -22.06 -10.08
N GLY A 46 -1.09 -21.86 -9.01
CA GLY A 46 0.18 -21.14 -9.06
C GLY A 46 1.20 -21.79 -10.00
N VAL A 47 1.34 -23.11 -9.95
CA VAL A 47 2.21 -23.87 -10.89
C VAL A 47 1.75 -23.66 -12.33
N GLU A 48 0.44 -23.78 -12.58
CA GLU A 48 -0.12 -23.59 -13.93
C GLU A 48 0.17 -22.19 -14.47
N ILE A 49 -0.03 -21.14 -13.66
CA ILE A 49 0.25 -19.75 -14.09
C ILE A 49 1.72 -19.59 -14.52
N VAL A 50 2.67 -20.12 -13.76
CA VAL A 50 4.09 -20.05 -14.13
C VAL A 50 4.32 -20.82 -15.44
N LYS A 51 3.81 -22.05 -15.54
CA LYS A 51 4.01 -22.91 -16.70
C LYS A 51 3.37 -22.31 -17.96
N GLU A 52 2.19 -21.74 -17.87
CA GLU A 52 1.50 -21.07 -18.98
C GLU A 52 2.29 -19.87 -19.51
N LYS A 53 2.90 -19.08 -18.60
CA LYS A 53 3.61 -17.84 -18.98
C LYS A 53 5.08 -18.06 -19.39
N THR A 54 5.77 -19.03 -18.78
CA THR A 54 7.23 -19.18 -18.94
C THR A 54 7.64 -20.50 -19.57
N GLY A 55 6.76 -21.50 -19.61
CA GLY A 55 7.10 -22.89 -19.96
C GLY A 55 7.85 -23.66 -18.87
N GLU A 56 8.23 -23.01 -17.76
CA GLU A 56 8.92 -23.64 -16.61
C GLU A 56 7.91 -24.12 -15.56
N GLU A 57 8.28 -25.14 -14.79
CA GLU A 57 7.44 -25.71 -13.74
C GLU A 57 8.09 -25.45 -12.37
N PRO A 58 7.54 -24.54 -11.53
CA PRO A 58 8.06 -24.27 -10.20
C PRO A 58 7.73 -25.41 -9.25
N GLU A 59 8.52 -25.57 -8.20
CA GLU A 59 8.21 -26.53 -7.14
C GLU A 59 7.03 -26.04 -6.29
N MET A 60 6.09 -26.94 -6.01
CA MET A 60 4.88 -26.64 -5.24
C MET A 60 5.05 -27.00 -3.77
N TYR A 61 4.61 -26.12 -2.88
CA TYR A 61 4.63 -26.33 -1.43
C TYR A 61 3.25 -26.06 -0.81
N LEU A 62 2.89 -26.85 0.21
CA LEU A 62 1.70 -26.63 1.05
C LEU A 62 2.06 -26.03 2.42
N ASP A 63 3.33 -26.09 2.80
CA ASP A 63 3.89 -25.46 4.00
C ASP A 63 5.05 -24.55 3.59
N TYR A 64 4.91 -23.24 3.85
CA TYR A 64 5.96 -22.28 3.54
C TYR A 64 7.27 -22.53 4.27
N LYS A 65 7.26 -23.20 5.43
CA LYS A 65 8.49 -23.55 6.16
C LYS A 65 9.37 -24.52 5.39
N GLU A 66 8.76 -25.43 4.62
CA GLU A 66 9.51 -26.32 3.74
C GLU A 66 10.11 -25.55 2.55
N LEU A 67 9.36 -24.61 1.96
CA LEU A 67 9.87 -23.70 0.92
C LEU A 67 11.08 -22.91 1.42
N LEU A 68 11.07 -22.42 2.65
CA LEU A 68 12.14 -21.60 3.21
C LEU A 68 13.48 -22.36 3.41
N LYS A 69 13.47 -23.69 3.38
CA LYS A 69 14.70 -24.52 3.44
C LYS A 69 15.53 -24.45 2.15
N ARG A 70 15.00 -23.92 1.07
CA ARG A 70 15.71 -23.76 -0.20
C ARG A 70 16.69 -22.59 -0.12
N ASP A 71 17.96 -22.84 -0.35
CA ASP A 71 19.02 -21.81 -0.32
C ASP A 71 19.14 -21.03 -1.63
N ASP A 72 18.58 -21.53 -2.72
CA ASP A 72 18.65 -20.91 -4.04
C ASP A 72 17.62 -19.77 -4.25
N ILE A 73 16.67 -19.56 -3.33
CA ILE A 73 15.68 -18.49 -3.38
C ILE A 73 16.27 -17.22 -2.78
N LYS A 74 16.34 -16.15 -3.56
CA LYS A 74 16.85 -14.83 -3.15
C LYS A 74 15.81 -13.99 -2.42
N ALA A 75 14.56 -14.01 -2.90
CA ALA A 75 13.50 -13.20 -2.35
C ALA A 75 12.13 -13.88 -2.44
N VAL A 76 11.24 -13.53 -1.53
CA VAL A 76 9.90 -14.12 -1.39
C VAL A 76 8.85 -13.02 -1.38
N MET A 77 7.80 -13.19 -2.19
CA MET A 77 6.59 -12.38 -2.12
C MET A 77 5.55 -13.04 -1.20
N VAL A 78 5.04 -12.30 -0.23
CA VAL A 78 4.05 -12.77 0.75
C VAL A 78 2.71 -12.09 0.48
N ALA A 79 1.73 -12.86 0.00
CA ALA A 79 0.39 -12.43 -0.37
C ALA A 79 -0.70 -13.27 0.33
N THR A 80 -0.51 -13.53 1.62
CA THR A 80 -1.42 -14.35 2.45
C THR A 80 -2.54 -13.48 3.07
N THR A 81 -3.16 -13.91 4.16
CA THR A 81 -4.09 -13.06 4.93
C THR A 81 -3.33 -12.14 5.88
N TRP A 82 -3.87 -10.95 6.18
CA TRP A 82 -3.23 -9.93 7.00
C TRP A 82 -2.66 -10.45 8.32
N ILE A 83 -3.40 -11.31 9.02
CA ILE A 83 -2.98 -11.89 10.30
C ILE A 83 -1.76 -12.82 10.22
N THR A 84 -1.29 -13.15 9.02
CA THR A 84 -0.13 -14.02 8.80
C THR A 84 1.04 -13.32 8.12
N HIS A 85 0.82 -12.12 7.56
CA HIS A 85 1.82 -11.38 6.79
C HIS A 85 3.13 -11.23 7.56
N VAL A 86 3.08 -10.59 8.73
CA VAL A 86 4.28 -10.26 9.50
C VAL A 86 5.04 -11.51 9.93
N ARG A 87 4.33 -12.51 10.46
CA ARG A 87 4.99 -13.75 10.88
C ARG A 87 5.75 -14.42 9.73
N ILE A 88 5.11 -14.54 8.56
CA ILE A 88 5.75 -15.18 7.40
C ILE A 88 6.90 -14.32 6.90
N ALA A 89 6.76 -13.00 6.85
CA ALA A 89 7.83 -12.09 6.44
C ALA A 89 9.06 -12.19 7.36
N VAL A 90 8.84 -12.26 8.68
CA VAL A 90 9.91 -12.45 9.69
C VAL A 90 10.62 -13.79 9.48
N ASP A 91 9.86 -14.88 9.27
CA ASP A 91 10.43 -16.21 9.02
C ASP A 91 11.26 -16.23 7.71
N CYS A 92 10.80 -15.55 6.66
CA CYS A 92 11.54 -15.40 5.40
C CYS A 92 12.87 -14.65 5.60
N MET A 93 12.86 -13.51 6.30
CA MET A 93 14.09 -12.75 6.58
C MET A 93 15.08 -13.55 7.40
N ARG A 94 14.61 -14.26 8.45
CA ARG A 94 15.44 -15.16 9.26
C ARG A 94 15.98 -16.35 8.48
N ALA A 95 15.29 -16.78 7.42
CA ALA A 95 15.79 -17.77 6.46
C ALA A 95 16.72 -17.16 5.39
N GLY A 96 17.18 -15.91 5.57
CA GLY A 96 18.15 -15.25 4.70
C GLY A 96 17.59 -14.70 3.39
N LYS A 97 16.28 -14.50 3.27
CA LYS A 97 15.60 -14.04 2.05
C LYS A 97 15.07 -12.62 2.19
N HIS A 98 15.17 -11.83 1.13
CA HIS A 98 14.45 -10.56 1.05
C HIS A 98 12.95 -10.80 0.90
N VAL A 99 12.14 -9.85 1.33
CA VAL A 99 10.68 -10.01 1.36
C VAL A 99 10.01 -8.83 0.66
N ALA A 100 9.02 -9.15 -0.17
CA ALA A 100 7.94 -8.23 -0.50
C ALA A 100 6.68 -8.70 0.23
N MET A 101 6.02 -7.81 0.96
CA MET A 101 4.81 -8.13 1.71
C MET A 101 3.63 -7.33 1.16
N GLU A 102 2.53 -8.02 0.85
CA GLU A 102 1.28 -7.38 0.44
C GLU A 102 0.75 -6.46 1.55
N VAL A 103 -0.01 -5.47 1.12
CA VAL A 103 -0.59 -4.44 1.99
C VAL A 103 -1.63 -5.00 2.97
N GLY A 104 -1.87 -4.26 4.04
CA GLY A 104 -2.83 -4.59 5.10
C GLY A 104 -2.43 -3.93 6.41
N GLY A 105 -3.27 -4.07 7.43
CA GLY A 105 -2.95 -3.61 8.78
C GLY A 105 -2.25 -4.69 9.61
N ALA A 106 -1.44 -4.29 10.58
CA ALA A 106 -0.84 -5.22 11.54
C ALA A 106 -1.90 -5.80 12.50
N ALA A 107 -1.63 -6.99 13.03
CA ALA A 107 -2.45 -7.58 14.09
C ALA A 107 -2.08 -7.03 15.48
N SER A 108 -0.83 -6.58 15.68
CA SER A 108 -0.38 -5.95 16.92
C SER A 108 0.81 -5.01 16.69
N ILE A 109 1.04 -4.10 17.63
CA ILE A 109 2.25 -3.24 17.64
C ILE A 109 3.52 -4.08 17.79
N GLU A 110 3.45 -5.18 18.54
CA GLU A 110 4.60 -6.09 18.70
C GLU A 110 5.01 -6.74 17.36
N GLU A 111 4.06 -7.09 16.50
CA GLU A 111 4.37 -7.56 15.14
C GLU A 111 5.15 -6.52 14.34
N CYS A 112 4.79 -5.24 14.43
CA CYS A 112 5.53 -4.17 13.76
C CYS A 112 6.98 -4.10 14.25
N TRP A 113 7.20 -4.22 15.56
CA TRP A 113 8.55 -4.31 16.14
C TRP A 113 9.31 -5.56 15.75
N GLN A 114 8.64 -6.72 15.66
CA GLN A 114 9.26 -7.96 15.19
C GLN A 114 9.73 -7.85 13.75
N LEU A 115 8.95 -7.18 12.89
CA LEU A 115 9.32 -6.96 11.50
C LEU A 115 10.60 -6.11 11.39
N VAL A 116 10.67 -5.00 12.12
CA VAL A 116 11.86 -4.12 12.16
C VAL A 116 13.08 -4.88 12.70
N ARG A 117 12.95 -5.51 13.86
CA ARG A 117 14.05 -6.28 14.46
C ARG A 117 14.57 -7.38 13.54
N ALA A 118 13.68 -8.13 12.89
CA ALA A 118 14.10 -9.18 11.96
C ALA A 118 14.89 -8.64 10.77
N SER A 119 14.49 -7.48 10.23
CA SER A 119 15.23 -6.82 9.16
C SER A 119 16.61 -6.36 9.62
N GLU A 120 16.70 -5.71 10.78
CA GLU A 120 17.96 -5.22 11.36
C GLU A 120 18.92 -6.36 11.74
N GLU A 121 18.40 -7.45 12.36
CA GLU A 121 19.16 -8.63 12.77
C GLU A 121 19.74 -9.41 11.58
N THR A 122 19.00 -9.51 10.50
CA THR A 122 19.36 -10.36 9.35
C THR A 122 20.02 -9.62 8.20
N GLY A 123 19.90 -8.28 8.17
CA GLY A 123 20.29 -7.47 7.02
C GLY A 123 19.45 -7.75 5.78
N LYS A 124 18.29 -8.42 5.93
CA LYS A 124 17.32 -8.64 4.85
C LYS A 124 16.21 -7.61 4.92
N PHE A 125 15.84 -7.02 3.81
CA PHE A 125 14.77 -6.06 3.80
C PHE A 125 13.38 -6.73 3.73
N CYS A 126 12.38 -6.03 4.26
CA CYS A 126 10.98 -6.25 3.97
C CYS A 126 10.41 -4.99 3.31
N MET A 127 10.03 -5.08 2.03
CA MET A 127 9.35 -4.02 1.31
C MET A 127 7.84 -4.22 1.39
N LEU A 128 7.10 -3.18 1.77
CA LEU A 128 5.65 -3.19 1.65
C LEU A 128 5.26 -2.87 0.19
N LEU A 129 4.40 -3.69 -0.39
CA LEU A 129 3.95 -3.54 -1.78
C LEU A 129 2.82 -2.51 -1.90
N GLU A 130 3.03 -1.30 -1.37
CA GLU A 130 2.05 -0.22 -1.48
C GLU A 130 2.11 0.42 -2.86
N ASN A 131 1.29 -0.10 -3.75
CA ASN A 131 1.23 0.29 -5.15
C ASN A 131 0.73 1.72 -5.36
N CYS A 132 -0.11 2.25 -4.46
CA CYS A 132 -0.64 3.61 -4.57
C CYS A 132 0.45 4.68 -4.46
N CYS A 133 1.62 4.38 -3.88
CA CYS A 133 2.79 5.27 -3.95
C CYS A 133 3.27 5.49 -5.39
N TYR A 134 2.84 4.65 -6.33
CA TYR A 134 3.19 4.71 -7.75
C TYR A 134 2.01 5.09 -8.65
N ASP A 135 0.89 5.56 -8.08
CA ASP A 135 -0.22 6.09 -8.88
C ASP A 135 0.23 7.33 -9.66
N ARG A 136 -0.21 7.42 -10.93
CA ARG A 136 0.20 8.46 -11.87
C ARG A 136 -0.12 9.87 -11.36
N ASN A 137 -1.34 10.06 -10.85
CA ASN A 137 -1.75 11.37 -10.34
C ASN A 137 -1.03 11.70 -9.03
N GLU A 138 -0.86 10.73 -8.15
CA GLU A 138 -0.18 10.93 -6.87
C GLU A 138 1.31 11.24 -7.06
N MET A 139 1.98 10.58 -8.00
CA MET A 139 3.36 10.91 -8.35
C MET A 139 3.49 12.29 -9.03
N ALA A 140 2.52 12.71 -9.84
CA ALA A 140 2.48 14.06 -10.39
C ALA A 140 2.26 15.12 -9.30
N LEU A 141 1.36 14.84 -8.35
CA LEU A 141 1.13 15.70 -7.18
C LEU A 141 2.36 15.77 -6.27
N LEU A 142 3.06 14.65 -6.07
CA LEU A 142 4.34 14.62 -5.36
C LEU A 142 5.36 15.55 -6.04
N ARG A 143 5.49 15.48 -7.37
CA ARG A 143 6.35 16.39 -8.14
C ARG A 143 5.95 17.85 -7.91
N MET A 144 4.67 18.18 -8.00
CA MET A 144 4.18 19.53 -7.74
C MET A 144 4.50 20.01 -6.32
N MET A 145 4.42 19.13 -5.31
CA MET A 145 4.83 19.45 -3.94
C MET A 145 6.34 19.72 -3.85
N ARG A 146 7.18 18.90 -4.48
CA ARG A 146 8.65 19.09 -4.51
C ARG A 146 9.06 20.35 -5.27
N GLU A 147 8.29 20.77 -6.28
CA GLU A 147 8.49 22.05 -6.99
C GLU A 147 7.88 23.26 -6.23
N GLY A 148 7.30 23.04 -5.03
CA GLY A 148 6.79 24.11 -4.17
C GLY A 148 5.44 24.74 -4.63
N ILE A 149 4.71 24.07 -5.54
CA ILE A 149 3.41 24.59 -6.04
C ILE A 149 2.39 24.69 -4.91
N PHE A 150 2.38 23.74 -3.96
CA PHE A 150 1.49 23.77 -2.81
C PHE A 150 1.93 24.72 -1.70
N GLY A 151 3.17 25.24 -1.75
CA GLY A 151 3.76 25.98 -0.63
C GLY A 151 4.00 25.04 0.55
N GLU A 152 3.75 25.51 1.78
CA GLU A 152 3.81 24.68 2.98
C GLU A 152 2.52 23.85 3.09
N VAL A 153 2.65 22.53 3.12
CA VAL A 153 1.52 21.61 3.30
C VAL A 153 1.11 21.61 4.77
N VAL A 154 -0.15 21.86 5.06
CA VAL A 154 -0.67 21.96 6.43
C VAL A 154 -1.60 20.83 6.80
N HIS A 155 -2.29 20.24 5.82
CA HIS A 155 -3.20 19.12 6.02
C HIS A 155 -3.27 18.23 4.79
N MET A 156 -3.37 16.92 5.02
CA MET A 156 -3.67 15.95 3.97
C MET A 156 -4.82 15.05 4.42
N GLN A 157 -5.57 14.55 3.46
CA GLN A 157 -6.65 13.61 3.71
C GLN A 157 -6.53 12.44 2.75
N GLY A 158 -6.97 11.26 3.20
CA GLY A 158 -7.10 10.10 2.37
C GLY A 158 -7.91 9.01 3.03
N GLY A 159 -7.99 7.85 2.42
CA GLY A 159 -8.76 6.74 2.97
C GLY A 159 -8.75 5.51 2.07
N TYR A 160 -9.48 4.52 2.51
CA TYR A 160 -9.85 3.37 1.71
C TYR A 160 -11.36 3.25 1.68
N GLU A 161 -11.94 3.85 0.68
CA GLU A 161 -13.36 4.00 0.52
C GLU A 161 -13.81 3.15 -0.69
N HIS A 162 -14.19 1.89 -0.43
CA HIS A 162 -14.40 0.86 -1.44
C HIS A 162 -15.57 -0.06 -1.03
N ASP A 163 -16.60 -0.14 -1.85
CA ASP A 163 -17.68 -1.09 -1.60
C ASP A 163 -17.18 -2.55 -1.76
N LEU A 164 -16.93 -3.21 -0.63
CA LEU A 164 -16.44 -4.59 -0.56
C LEU A 164 -17.43 -5.52 0.18
N ARG A 165 -18.71 -5.17 0.18
CA ARG A 165 -19.73 -5.93 0.92
C ARG A 165 -19.82 -7.38 0.47
N ASP A 166 -19.64 -7.67 -0.81
CA ASP A 166 -19.62 -9.02 -1.37
C ASP A 166 -18.38 -9.80 -0.92
N GLU A 167 -17.20 -9.20 -1.04
CA GLU A 167 -15.93 -9.82 -0.63
C GLU A 167 -15.91 -10.13 0.88
N ILE A 168 -16.39 -9.18 1.69
CA ILE A 168 -16.41 -9.31 3.15
C ILE A 168 -17.54 -10.26 3.59
N GLY A 169 -18.76 -10.03 3.13
CA GLY A 169 -19.95 -10.77 3.52
C GLY A 169 -19.92 -12.24 3.11
N LEU A 170 -19.34 -12.53 1.95
CA LEU A 170 -19.14 -13.88 1.42
C LEU A 170 -17.71 -14.40 1.63
N GLY A 171 -17.00 -13.83 2.60
CA GLY A 171 -15.59 -14.16 2.84
C GLY A 171 -15.32 -15.61 3.21
N ARG A 172 -16.31 -16.31 3.78
CA ARG A 172 -16.22 -17.75 4.07
C ARG A 172 -16.27 -18.56 2.76
N GLU A 173 -17.23 -18.27 1.90
CA GLU A 173 -17.45 -18.93 0.61
C GLU A 173 -16.26 -18.70 -0.33
N ASN A 174 -15.73 -17.47 -0.33
CA ASN A 174 -14.59 -17.06 -1.14
C ASN A 174 -13.22 -17.42 -0.51
N ARG A 175 -13.22 -18.00 0.70
CA ARG A 175 -12.00 -18.26 1.48
C ARG A 175 -11.15 -17.01 1.65
N HIS A 176 -11.81 -15.84 1.88
CA HIS A 176 -11.18 -14.53 2.04
C HIS A 176 -11.13 -14.13 3.52
N GLY A 177 -9.95 -13.67 3.97
CA GLY A 177 -9.69 -13.43 5.39
C GLY A 177 -10.30 -12.16 5.99
N ARG A 178 -10.79 -11.20 5.19
CA ARG A 178 -11.29 -9.90 5.67
C ARG A 178 -12.42 -10.03 6.68
N ILE A 179 -13.33 -10.97 6.48
CA ILE A 179 -14.48 -11.20 7.38
C ILE A 179 -14.06 -11.37 8.84
N HIS A 180 -12.91 -12.00 9.11
CA HIS A 180 -12.41 -12.18 10.48
C HIS A 180 -12.08 -10.84 11.15
N ASN A 181 -11.54 -9.88 10.39
CA ASN A 181 -11.26 -8.54 10.90
C ASN A 181 -12.58 -7.81 11.22
N PHE A 182 -13.55 -7.82 10.31
CA PHE A 182 -14.84 -7.15 10.52
C PHE A 182 -15.65 -7.74 11.69
N LYS A 183 -15.50 -9.05 11.97
CA LYS A 183 -16.12 -9.71 13.14
C LYS A 183 -15.47 -9.32 14.46
N ASN A 184 -14.15 -9.14 14.49
CA ASN A 184 -13.38 -9.14 15.74
C ASN A 184 -12.67 -7.82 16.03
N ARG A 185 -12.52 -6.92 15.06
CA ARG A 185 -11.77 -5.68 15.16
C ARG A 185 -12.69 -4.47 14.96
N ASN A 186 -12.23 -3.28 15.39
CA ASN A 186 -12.93 -2.01 15.15
C ASN A 186 -11.89 -0.89 15.03
N GLY A 187 -11.48 -0.57 13.80
CA GLY A 187 -10.42 0.39 13.56
C GLY A 187 -10.23 0.72 12.08
N GLU A 188 -9.21 1.50 11.78
CA GLU A 188 -8.71 1.76 10.45
C GLU A 188 -8.02 0.49 9.94
N LEU A 189 -8.78 -0.41 9.30
CA LEU A 189 -8.31 -1.76 8.95
C LEU A 189 -7.38 -1.79 7.73
N TYR A 190 -7.38 -0.74 6.91
CA TYR A 190 -6.62 -0.71 5.65
C TYR A 190 -6.02 0.66 5.36
N PRO A 191 -5.10 1.15 6.23
CA PRO A 191 -4.64 2.54 6.15
C PRO A 191 -3.70 2.81 4.97
N THR A 192 -2.98 1.80 4.46
CA THR A 192 -1.73 2.00 3.72
C THR A 192 -1.92 2.62 2.35
N HIS A 193 -3.04 2.33 1.65
CA HIS A 193 -3.27 2.79 0.28
C HIS A 193 -3.22 4.31 0.11
N GLN A 194 -3.71 5.07 1.09
CA GLN A 194 -3.55 6.51 1.02
C GLN A 194 -2.51 7.05 2.00
N LEU A 195 -2.31 6.38 3.13
CA LEU A 195 -1.28 6.81 4.08
C LEU A 195 0.14 6.67 3.51
N GLY A 196 0.38 5.67 2.66
CA GLY A 196 1.67 5.50 2.00
C GLY A 196 2.09 6.73 1.18
N PRO A 197 1.31 7.13 0.16
CA PRO A 197 1.56 8.36 -0.59
C PRO A 197 1.68 9.60 0.28
N ILE A 198 0.78 9.78 1.28
CA ILE A 198 0.86 10.89 2.23
C ILE A 198 2.17 10.87 3.02
N ALA A 199 2.56 9.71 3.53
CA ALA A 199 3.78 9.56 4.32
C ALA A 199 5.03 9.88 3.48
N LYS A 200 5.07 9.43 2.22
CA LYS A 200 6.13 9.77 1.27
C LYS A 200 6.16 11.27 0.96
N ALA A 201 4.99 11.88 0.77
CA ALA A 201 4.88 13.31 0.52
C ALA A 201 5.40 14.15 1.69
N LEU A 202 5.13 13.74 2.93
CA LEU A 202 5.49 14.42 4.18
C LEU A 202 6.82 13.96 4.80
N HIS A 203 7.62 13.15 4.09
CA HIS A 203 8.92 12.63 4.55
C HIS A 203 8.85 11.88 5.90
N ILE A 204 7.76 11.15 6.16
CA ILE A 204 7.62 10.37 7.38
C ILE A 204 8.73 9.32 7.48
N ASN A 205 9.33 9.18 8.66
CA ASN A 205 10.53 8.41 8.98
C ASN A 205 11.84 8.97 8.40
N ARG A 206 11.81 10.16 7.73
CA ARG A 206 12.96 10.81 7.11
C ARG A 206 12.86 12.33 7.26
N GLY A 207 13.04 12.82 8.48
CA GLY A 207 12.89 14.21 8.88
C GLY A 207 11.57 14.53 9.57
N ASN A 208 10.52 13.74 9.37
CA ASN A 208 9.21 13.89 9.98
C ASN A 208 8.69 12.56 10.54
N ARG A 209 7.68 12.58 11.42
CA ARG A 209 7.05 11.37 11.97
C ARG A 209 5.63 11.61 12.44
N PHE A 210 4.85 10.54 12.56
CA PHE A 210 3.57 10.59 13.27
C PHE A 210 3.82 10.67 14.79
N LEU A 211 3.12 11.57 15.48
CA LEU A 211 3.23 11.74 16.92
C LEU A 211 2.10 11.06 17.70
N THR A 212 0.87 11.39 17.32
CA THR A 212 -0.35 10.90 17.98
C THR A 212 -1.45 10.71 16.95
N LEU A 213 -2.40 9.84 17.26
CA LEU A 213 -3.64 9.74 16.52
C LEU A 213 -4.86 9.63 17.45
N THR A 214 -6.03 9.97 16.91
CA THR A 214 -7.33 9.69 17.50
C THR A 214 -8.24 9.10 16.43
N SER A 215 -9.12 8.16 16.82
CA SER A 215 -10.02 7.49 15.91
C SER A 215 -11.42 7.36 16.50
N MET A 216 -12.41 7.43 15.61
CA MET A 216 -13.83 7.25 15.95
C MET A 216 -14.49 6.33 14.93
N ALA A 217 -15.29 5.38 15.42
CA ALA A 217 -16.05 4.46 14.59
C ALA A 217 -17.55 4.79 14.63
N SER A 218 -18.22 4.66 13.50
CA SER A 218 -19.68 4.71 13.40
C SER A 218 -20.31 3.39 13.91
N LYS A 219 -21.63 3.33 13.91
CA LYS A 219 -22.35 2.04 14.07
C LYS A 219 -22.06 1.10 12.90
N ALA A 220 -22.26 -0.20 13.11
CA ALA A 220 -22.19 -1.25 12.09
C ALA A 220 -23.61 -1.69 11.69
N CYS A 221 -24.00 -1.49 10.44
CA CYS A 221 -25.31 -1.92 9.91
C CYS A 221 -25.32 -2.14 8.38
N GLY A 222 -24.36 -1.59 7.67
CA GLY A 222 -24.34 -1.64 6.20
C GLY A 222 -24.21 -3.06 5.66
N LEU A 223 -23.26 -3.84 6.21
CA LEU A 223 -23.05 -5.22 5.80
C LEU A 223 -24.27 -6.11 6.10
N ASN A 224 -24.90 -5.96 7.29
CA ASN A 224 -26.12 -6.68 7.64
C ASN A 224 -27.26 -6.40 6.66
N THR A 225 -27.47 -5.12 6.33
CA THR A 225 -28.51 -4.71 5.37
C THR A 225 -28.27 -5.33 3.99
N TRP A 226 -27.01 -5.32 3.54
CA TRP A 226 -26.64 -5.91 2.26
C TRP A 226 -26.85 -7.43 2.24
N LEU A 227 -26.44 -8.14 3.29
CA LEU A 227 -26.59 -9.58 3.43
C LEU A 227 -28.07 -10.01 3.43
N LYS A 228 -28.93 -9.32 4.19
CA LYS A 228 -30.37 -9.57 4.17
C LYS A 228 -30.97 -9.40 2.77
N ASN A 229 -30.58 -8.34 2.09
CA ASN A 229 -31.13 -8.05 0.77
C ASN A 229 -30.65 -9.00 -0.33
N THR A 230 -29.45 -9.55 -0.21
CA THR A 230 -28.82 -10.37 -1.27
C THR A 230 -28.82 -11.86 -0.98
N GLN A 231 -28.69 -12.26 0.28
CA GLN A 231 -28.64 -13.66 0.71
C GLN A 231 -29.91 -14.12 1.45
N GLY A 232 -30.77 -13.18 1.89
CA GLY A 232 -31.99 -13.44 2.66
C GLY A 232 -31.78 -13.29 4.16
N GLU A 233 -32.95 -13.20 4.87
CA GLU A 233 -32.92 -12.96 6.33
C GLU A 233 -32.40 -14.18 7.12
N ASP A 234 -32.49 -15.38 6.56
CA ASP A 234 -32.03 -16.63 7.19
C ASP A 234 -30.49 -16.86 7.02
N TYR A 235 -29.78 -15.99 6.29
CA TYR A 235 -28.33 -16.12 6.16
C TYR A 235 -27.64 -15.89 7.52
N ASP A 236 -26.73 -16.78 7.91
CA ASP A 236 -26.17 -16.85 9.26
C ASP A 236 -25.43 -15.56 9.72
N LEU A 237 -25.01 -14.71 8.77
CA LEU A 237 -24.41 -13.41 9.06
C LEU A 237 -25.38 -12.23 8.94
N ALA A 238 -26.64 -12.46 8.53
CA ALA A 238 -27.61 -11.38 8.33
C ALA A 238 -27.88 -10.56 9.61
N ASP A 239 -27.91 -11.21 10.76
CA ASP A 239 -28.09 -10.59 12.08
C ASP A 239 -26.84 -10.65 12.95
N TYR A 240 -25.66 -10.96 12.36
CA TYR A 240 -24.42 -11.01 13.10
C TYR A 240 -24.03 -9.60 13.60
N LYS A 241 -23.59 -9.50 14.86
CA LYS A 241 -23.09 -8.23 15.43
C LYS A 241 -21.63 -8.03 15.06
N PHE A 242 -21.40 -7.35 13.92
CA PHE A 242 -20.05 -6.98 13.52
C PHE A 242 -19.47 -5.94 14.47
N ASN A 243 -18.21 -6.10 14.86
CA ASN A 243 -17.49 -5.13 15.70
C ASN A 243 -17.03 -3.92 14.91
N GLN A 244 -16.64 -4.12 13.64
CA GLN A 244 -16.17 -3.05 12.78
C GLN A 244 -17.29 -2.07 12.45
N GLY A 245 -17.13 -0.80 12.83
CA GLY A 245 -18.03 0.26 12.38
C GLY A 245 -18.00 0.42 10.86
N ASP A 246 -19.12 0.84 10.27
CA ASP A 246 -19.21 1.02 8.81
C ASP A 246 -18.21 2.07 8.31
N ILE A 247 -18.05 3.16 9.07
CA ILE A 247 -17.05 4.20 8.80
C ILE A 247 -16.15 4.36 10.02
N VAL A 248 -14.83 4.38 9.79
CA VAL A 248 -13.86 4.78 10.79
C VAL A 248 -13.10 6.00 10.30
N THR A 249 -13.05 7.04 11.11
CA THR A 249 -12.28 8.25 10.84
C THR A 249 -11.13 8.35 11.82
N THR A 250 -9.92 8.51 11.29
CA THR A 250 -8.69 8.62 12.08
C THR A 250 -7.99 9.94 11.76
N MET A 251 -7.61 10.69 12.79
CA MET A 251 -6.81 11.91 12.66
C MET A 251 -5.42 11.67 13.24
N ILE A 252 -4.38 12.04 12.48
CA ILE A 252 -2.98 11.88 12.87
C ILE A 252 -2.31 13.25 12.93
N LYS A 253 -1.47 13.48 13.95
CA LYS A 253 -0.62 14.66 14.10
C LYS A 253 0.82 14.33 13.78
N CYS A 254 1.47 15.11 12.92
CA CYS A 254 2.88 14.97 12.55
C CYS A 254 3.80 15.90 13.36
N ALA A 255 5.09 15.61 13.37
CA ALA A 255 6.09 16.33 14.16
C ALA A 255 6.29 17.79 13.70
N HIS A 256 6.19 18.06 12.40
CA HIS A 256 6.30 19.42 11.88
C HIS A 256 4.98 20.21 11.95
N GLY A 257 3.92 19.60 12.45
CA GLY A 257 2.67 20.31 12.69
C GLY A 257 1.54 19.96 11.73
N GLU A 258 1.81 19.26 10.66
CA GLU A 258 0.80 18.80 9.71
C GLU A 258 -0.20 17.86 10.39
N THR A 259 -1.40 17.80 9.85
CA THR A 259 -2.42 16.84 10.26
C THR A 259 -2.83 15.98 9.07
N ILE A 260 -3.24 14.73 9.36
CA ILE A 260 -3.75 13.81 8.35
C ILE A 260 -5.12 13.32 8.82
N THR A 261 -6.08 13.23 7.90
CA THR A 261 -7.35 12.53 8.13
C THR A 261 -7.43 11.30 7.25
N LEU A 262 -7.72 10.14 7.83
CA LEU A 262 -7.99 8.90 7.10
C LEU A 262 -9.43 8.48 7.31
N VAL A 263 -10.06 7.91 6.25
CA VAL A 263 -11.41 7.35 6.30
C VAL A 263 -11.40 5.93 5.76
N HIS A 264 -11.89 4.98 6.55
CA HIS A 264 -12.14 3.60 6.14
C HIS A 264 -13.64 3.38 5.96
N ASP A 265 -14.08 3.05 4.74
CA ASP A 265 -15.47 2.78 4.38
C ASP A 265 -15.54 1.64 3.37
N CYS A 266 -15.86 0.41 3.86
CA CYS A 266 -15.90 -0.79 3.01
C CYS A 266 -17.22 -1.55 3.07
N THR A 267 -18.21 -1.08 3.84
CA THR A 267 -19.47 -1.78 4.07
C THR A 267 -20.71 -0.98 3.69
N LEU A 268 -20.52 0.16 3.04
CA LEU A 268 -21.59 1.01 2.50
C LEU A 268 -21.52 1.11 0.97
N PRO A 269 -22.65 1.43 0.30
CA PRO A 269 -22.69 1.56 -1.16
C PRO A 269 -21.99 2.84 -1.61
N ARG A 270 -20.95 2.69 -2.41
CA ARG A 270 -20.19 3.81 -2.95
C ARG A 270 -19.32 3.40 -4.13
N PRO A 271 -18.92 4.34 -5.02
CA PRO A 271 -17.80 4.11 -5.93
C PRO A 271 -16.47 4.08 -5.15
N TYR A 272 -15.44 3.49 -5.74
CA TYR A 272 -14.07 3.53 -5.20
C TYR A 272 -13.53 4.96 -5.17
N SER A 273 -12.89 5.32 -4.03
CA SER A 273 -12.11 6.54 -3.87
C SER A 273 -11.04 6.31 -2.80
N ARG A 274 -9.90 6.96 -2.95
CA ARG A 274 -8.92 7.09 -1.87
C ARG A 274 -9.05 8.43 -1.17
N ASN A 275 -9.98 9.28 -1.64
CA ASN A 275 -10.35 10.57 -1.04
C ASN A 275 -9.14 11.49 -0.83
N TYR A 276 -8.16 11.41 -1.76
CA TYR A 276 -6.91 12.14 -1.63
C TYR A 276 -7.10 13.64 -1.73
N LYS A 277 -6.70 14.35 -0.68
CA LYS A 277 -6.72 15.81 -0.64
C LYS A 277 -5.42 16.35 -0.08
N ILE A 278 -4.97 17.46 -0.65
CA ILE A 278 -3.79 18.19 -0.21
C ILE A 278 -4.21 19.64 0.05
N HIS A 279 -3.87 20.14 1.23
CA HIS A 279 -4.11 21.53 1.61
C HIS A 279 -2.77 22.17 1.95
N GLY A 280 -2.28 23.01 1.04
CA GLY A 280 -1.08 23.82 1.23
C GLY A 280 -1.41 25.30 1.33
N THR A 281 -0.42 26.11 1.62
CA THR A 281 -0.57 27.57 1.75
C THR A 281 -0.74 28.27 0.41
N ARG A 282 -0.53 27.58 -0.73
CA ARG A 282 -0.59 28.15 -2.08
C ARG A 282 -1.47 27.36 -3.04
N ALA A 283 -1.83 26.13 -2.72
CA ALA A 283 -2.68 25.29 -3.56
C ALA A 283 -3.45 24.28 -2.73
N ALA A 284 -4.57 23.82 -3.28
CA ALA A 284 -5.35 22.70 -2.77
C ALA A 284 -5.70 21.72 -3.90
N TYR A 285 -5.75 20.42 -3.57
CA TYR A 285 -6.16 19.35 -4.49
C TYR A 285 -7.27 18.52 -3.87
N ASN A 286 -8.18 18.00 -4.70
CA ASN A 286 -9.26 17.11 -4.29
C ASN A 286 -9.50 16.04 -5.38
N GLU A 287 -9.24 14.76 -5.04
CA GLU A 287 -9.38 13.61 -5.94
C GLU A 287 -10.83 13.46 -6.45
N ASP A 288 -11.82 13.46 -5.56
CA ASP A 288 -13.23 13.26 -5.94
C ASP A 288 -13.77 14.37 -6.84
N ALA A 289 -13.25 15.57 -6.69
CA ALA A 289 -13.54 16.69 -7.59
C ALA A 289 -12.70 16.64 -8.88
N LYS A 290 -11.70 15.75 -8.96
CA LYS A 290 -10.67 15.72 -10.02
C LYS A 290 -10.08 17.11 -10.26
N GLY A 291 -9.89 17.86 -9.19
CA GLY A 291 -9.66 19.28 -9.24
C GLY A 291 -8.50 19.77 -8.40
N ILE A 292 -7.92 20.89 -8.88
CA ILE A 292 -6.88 21.62 -8.18
C ILE A 292 -7.24 23.12 -8.16
N TYR A 293 -6.83 23.81 -7.10
CA TYR A 293 -6.82 25.25 -7.01
C TYR A 293 -5.40 25.72 -6.73
N ILE A 294 -4.89 26.64 -7.51
CA ILE A 294 -3.55 27.24 -7.32
C ILE A 294 -3.74 28.76 -7.20
N ASP A 295 -3.31 29.30 -6.05
CA ASP A 295 -3.43 30.73 -5.75
C ASP A 295 -2.70 31.58 -6.80
N GLY A 296 -3.39 32.60 -7.31
CA GLY A 296 -2.88 33.49 -8.35
C GLY A 296 -2.77 32.90 -9.76
N VAL A 297 -3.09 31.60 -9.94
CA VAL A 297 -3.01 30.88 -11.24
C VAL A 297 -4.39 30.46 -11.72
N THR A 298 -5.16 29.76 -10.86
CA THR A 298 -6.52 29.32 -11.19
C THR A 298 -7.42 30.54 -11.44
N LYS A 299 -8.07 30.56 -12.60
CA LYS A 299 -8.95 31.69 -13.01
C LYS A 299 -10.39 31.32 -12.70
N HIS A 300 -11.11 32.32 -12.15
CA HIS A 300 -12.54 32.23 -11.90
C HIS A 300 -13.27 33.35 -12.68
N GLU A 301 -14.51 33.08 -13.06
CA GLU A 301 -15.42 34.16 -13.47
C GLU A 301 -15.83 34.95 -12.22
N GLU A 302 -16.05 36.27 -12.35
CA GLU A 302 -16.43 37.11 -11.20
C GLU A 302 -17.72 36.65 -10.49
N SER A 303 -18.61 35.98 -11.21
CA SER A 303 -19.85 35.39 -10.69
C SER A 303 -19.67 34.10 -9.90
N ASP A 304 -18.53 33.43 -10.01
CA ASP A 304 -18.31 32.09 -9.42
C ASP A 304 -17.91 32.12 -7.93
N TRP A 305 -17.45 33.28 -7.42
CA TRP A 305 -16.98 33.42 -6.05
C TRP A 305 -15.95 32.34 -5.63
N MET A 306 -15.13 31.85 -6.56
CA MET A 306 -14.14 30.78 -6.34
C MET A 306 -14.77 29.46 -5.85
N HIS A 307 -15.98 29.12 -6.31
CA HIS A 307 -16.64 27.87 -5.93
C HIS A 307 -16.24 26.66 -6.78
N SER A 308 -15.49 26.88 -7.87
CA SER A 308 -15.14 25.83 -8.82
C SER A 308 -13.68 25.39 -8.70
N TRP A 309 -13.44 24.09 -8.88
CA TRP A 309 -12.13 23.53 -9.05
C TRP A 309 -11.69 23.60 -10.51
N GLU A 310 -10.41 23.84 -10.76
CA GLU A 310 -9.83 23.67 -12.08
C GLU A 310 -9.51 22.19 -12.31
N PRO A 311 -9.81 21.60 -13.50
CA PRO A 311 -9.48 20.19 -13.78
C PRO A 311 -7.99 19.90 -13.64
N PHE A 312 -7.61 18.93 -12.80
CA PHE A 312 -6.23 18.55 -12.55
C PHE A 312 -5.54 18.02 -13.81
N GLU A 313 -6.27 17.38 -14.71
CA GLU A 313 -5.76 16.81 -15.96
C GLU A 313 -4.95 17.81 -16.78
N LYS A 314 -5.28 19.12 -16.72
CA LYS A 314 -4.51 20.18 -17.39
C LYS A 314 -3.06 20.30 -16.92
N TYR A 315 -2.77 19.83 -15.73
CA TYR A 315 -1.45 19.90 -15.12
C TYR A 315 -0.65 18.61 -15.25
N LEU A 316 -1.34 17.49 -15.57
CA LEU A 316 -0.73 16.16 -15.56
C LEU A 316 0.44 16.07 -16.56
N GLU A 317 0.26 16.52 -17.80
CA GLU A 317 1.33 16.50 -18.82
C GLU A 317 2.59 17.23 -18.36
N LYS A 318 2.41 18.41 -17.75
CA LYS A 318 3.54 19.23 -17.27
C LYS A 318 4.28 18.62 -16.09
N TYR A 319 3.51 18.05 -15.13
CA TYR A 319 4.06 17.54 -13.87
C TYR A 319 4.14 16.02 -13.83
N GLU A 320 3.93 15.34 -14.96
CA GLU A 320 4.06 13.89 -15.03
C GLU A 320 5.43 13.44 -14.53
N HIS A 321 5.43 12.45 -13.63
CA HIS A 321 6.65 11.92 -13.10
C HIS A 321 7.48 11.23 -14.19
N PRO A 322 8.82 11.40 -14.23
CA PRO A 322 9.66 10.75 -15.26
C PRO A 322 9.47 9.24 -15.37
N LEU A 323 9.23 8.56 -14.25
CA LEU A 323 8.94 7.13 -14.20
C LEU A 323 7.72 6.77 -15.07
N TRP A 324 6.64 7.56 -15.00
CA TRP A 324 5.45 7.35 -15.82
C TRP A 324 5.69 7.71 -17.28
N LYS A 325 6.45 8.76 -17.58
CA LYS A 325 6.82 9.09 -18.96
C LYS A 325 7.57 7.94 -19.63
N THR A 326 8.46 7.28 -18.90
CA THR A 326 9.28 6.18 -19.42
C THR A 326 8.50 4.87 -19.53
N TYR A 327 7.68 4.53 -18.54
CA TYR A 327 7.08 3.20 -18.44
C TYR A 327 5.57 3.16 -18.69
N ALA A 328 4.91 4.26 -19.08
CA ALA A 328 3.46 4.31 -19.25
C ALA A 328 2.95 3.21 -20.20
N SER A 329 3.58 3.04 -21.37
CA SER A 329 3.15 2.05 -22.36
C SER A 329 3.28 0.60 -21.89
N GLU A 330 4.22 0.31 -21.01
CA GLU A 330 4.38 -1.00 -20.37
C GLU A 330 3.43 -1.13 -19.20
N SER A 331 3.45 -0.17 -18.27
CA SER A 331 2.65 -0.16 -17.05
C SER A 331 1.15 -0.28 -17.32
N GLU A 332 0.62 0.40 -18.32
CA GLU A 332 -0.82 0.38 -18.68
C GLU A 332 -1.35 -1.02 -19.08
N LYS A 333 -0.46 -1.98 -19.40
CA LYS A 333 -0.82 -3.37 -19.69
C LYS A 333 -1.01 -4.21 -18.42
N HIS A 334 -0.66 -3.66 -17.24
CA HIS A 334 -0.59 -4.35 -15.97
C HIS A 334 -1.69 -3.92 -14.97
N GLY A 335 -1.77 -4.65 -13.84
CA GLY A 335 -2.81 -4.46 -12.84
C GLY A 335 -2.84 -3.07 -12.20
N HIS A 336 -4.03 -2.67 -11.72
CA HIS A 336 -4.27 -1.39 -11.06
C HIS A 336 -3.78 -0.16 -11.86
N GLY A 337 -4.01 -0.16 -13.19
CA GLY A 337 -3.62 0.94 -14.05
C GLY A 337 -2.10 1.15 -14.14
N GLY A 338 -1.31 0.09 -13.90
CA GLY A 338 0.15 0.12 -14.02
C GLY A 338 0.93 0.26 -12.71
N MET A 339 0.27 0.60 -11.62
CA MET A 339 0.91 0.77 -10.30
C MET A 339 1.60 -0.53 -9.83
N ASP A 340 1.00 -1.69 -10.10
CA ASP A 340 1.54 -2.99 -9.69
C ASP A 340 2.88 -3.28 -10.37
N TYR A 341 2.99 -3.00 -11.66
CA TYR A 341 4.24 -3.16 -12.40
C TYR A 341 5.37 -2.35 -11.79
N LEU A 342 5.12 -1.09 -11.44
CA LEU A 342 6.14 -0.19 -10.89
C LEU A 342 6.59 -0.60 -9.49
N VAL A 343 5.65 -0.93 -8.58
CA VAL A 343 6.01 -1.35 -7.23
C VAL A 343 6.73 -2.70 -7.22
N PHE A 344 6.35 -3.63 -8.10
CA PHE A 344 7.04 -4.92 -8.20
C PHE A 344 8.41 -4.79 -8.86
N SER A 345 8.54 -3.93 -9.86
CA SER A 345 9.86 -3.61 -10.45
C SER A 345 10.81 -3.02 -9.43
N ALA A 346 10.31 -2.14 -8.54
CA ALA A 346 11.10 -1.59 -7.42
C ALA A 346 11.57 -2.70 -6.45
N PHE A 347 10.69 -3.64 -6.11
CA PHE A 347 11.06 -4.80 -5.29
C PHE A 347 12.09 -5.70 -5.97
N VAL A 348 11.86 -6.04 -7.24
CA VAL A 348 12.74 -6.92 -8.02
C VAL A 348 14.13 -6.29 -8.15
N GLU A 349 14.22 -5.01 -8.51
CA GLU A 349 15.51 -4.30 -8.57
C GLU A 349 16.24 -4.35 -7.21
N SER A 350 15.51 -4.05 -6.12
CA SER A 350 16.10 -4.07 -4.77
C SER A 350 16.61 -5.47 -4.39
N ALA A 351 15.86 -6.53 -4.71
CA ALA A 351 16.24 -7.89 -4.40
C ALA A 351 17.40 -8.41 -5.27
N MET A 352 17.42 -8.08 -6.57
CA MET A 352 18.48 -8.51 -7.49
C MET A 352 19.85 -7.96 -7.12
N TYR A 353 19.88 -6.71 -6.67
CA TYR A 353 21.12 -5.96 -6.45
C TYR A 353 21.43 -5.70 -4.98
N ASP A 354 20.69 -6.30 -4.04
CA ASP A 354 20.82 -6.11 -2.58
C ASP A 354 20.75 -4.63 -2.19
N LEU A 355 19.76 -3.91 -2.70
CA LEU A 355 19.60 -2.46 -2.49
C LEU A 355 18.49 -2.20 -1.47
N GLU A 356 18.57 -1.03 -0.80
CA GLU A 356 17.48 -0.56 0.06
C GLU A 356 16.22 -0.31 -0.79
N PRO A 357 15.05 -0.86 -0.39
CA PRO A 357 13.81 -0.66 -1.15
C PRO A 357 13.24 0.74 -0.91
N PRO A 358 12.48 1.29 -1.89
CA PRO A 358 11.85 2.61 -1.75
C PRO A 358 10.82 2.71 -0.62
N ILE A 359 10.16 1.59 -0.30
CA ILE A 359 9.22 1.46 0.81
C ILE A 359 9.79 0.41 1.75
N ASP A 360 10.48 0.83 2.78
CA ASP A 360 11.25 -0.05 3.64
C ASP A 360 10.47 -0.57 4.86
N VAL A 361 11.16 -1.32 5.71
CA VAL A 361 10.58 -1.94 6.90
C VAL A 361 10.03 -0.92 7.91
N TYR A 362 10.64 0.25 8.02
CA TYR A 362 10.18 1.30 8.93
C TYR A 362 8.89 1.94 8.41
N ASP A 363 8.78 2.14 7.09
CA ASP A 363 7.56 2.59 6.44
C ASP A 363 6.44 1.57 6.66
N ALA A 364 6.71 0.29 6.38
CA ALA A 364 5.76 -0.80 6.60
C ALA A 364 5.25 -0.84 8.05
N ALA A 365 6.16 -0.84 9.02
CA ALA A 365 5.81 -0.88 10.45
C ALA A 365 4.98 0.33 10.88
N THR A 366 5.39 1.54 10.46
CA THR A 366 4.72 2.80 10.82
C THR A 366 3.31 2.88 10.25
N TRP A 367 3.13 2.52 8.98
CA TRP A 367 1.81 2.61 8.32
C TRP A 367 0.86 1.53 8.83
N MET A 368 1.33 0.30 8.97
CA MET A 368 0.53 -0.83 9.46
C MET A 368 0.12 -0.69 10.93
N ALA A 369 0.92 -0.01 11.75
CA ALA A 369 0.63 0.24 13.17
C ALA A 369 -0.63 1.10 13.38
N ILE A 370 -1.01 1.93 12.40
CA ILE A 370 -2.20 2.78 12.48
C ILE A 370 -3.46 1.93 12.73
N THR A 371 -3.54 0.72 12.17
CA THR A 371 -4.66 -0.19 12.46
C THR A 371 -4.80 -0.47 13.96
N CYS A 372 -3.73 -0.91 14.61
CA CYS A 372 -3.76 -1.25 16.05
C CYS A 372 -3.99 -0.03 16.94
N LEU A 373 -3.39 1.11 16.58
CA LEU A 373 -3.51 2.35 17.32
C LEU A 373 -4.91 2.96 17.18
N SER A 374 -5.53 2.87 16.02
CA SER A 374 -6.92 3.29 15.82
C SER A 374 -7.89 2.47 16.65
N GLU A 375 -7.70 1.14 16.73
CA GLU A 375 -8.46 0.25 17.60
C GLU A 375 -8.31 0.64 19.08
N GLN A 376 -7.08 0.90 19.51
CA GLN A 376 -6.80 1.33 20.87
C GLN A 376 -7.51 2.66 21.19
N SER A 377 -7.42 3.66 20.30
CA SER A 377 -8.08 4.94 20.45
C SER A 377 -9.60 4.77 20.60
N ILE A 378 -10.24 4.01 19.71
CA ILE A 378 -11.68 3.72 19.75
C ILE A 378 -12.07 3.03 21.07
N ALA A 379 -11.32 2.00 21.48
CA ALA A 379 -11.58 1.27 22.72
C ALA A 379 -11.46 2.16 23.98
N MET A 380 -10.63 3.20 23.92
CA MET A 380 -10.45 4.20 24.98
C MET A 380 -11.41 5.40 24.86
N GLY A 381 -12.46 5.30 24.05
CA GLY A 381 -13.44 6.38 23.87
C GLY A 381 -12.93 7.52 22.99
N SER A 382 -12.16 7.20 21.97
CA SER A 382 -11.54 8.14 21.01
C SER A 382 -10.46 9.03 21.62
N MET A 383 -9.80 8.57 22.66
CA MET A 383 -8.67 9.29 23.25
C MET A 383 -7.46 9.27 22.31
N PRO A 384 -6.65 10.35 22.29
CA PRO A 384 -5.37 10.34 21.57
C PRO A 384 -4.43 9.26 22.10
N VAL A 385 -3.79 8.54 21.18
CA VAL A 385 -2.76 7.54 21.48
C VAL A 385 -1.45 7.91 20.80
N PRO A 386 -0.28 7.70 21.44
CA PRO A 386 1.01 7.97 20.82
C PRO A 386 1.32 6.96 19.74
N VAL A 387 1.96 7.41 18.66
CA VAL A 387 2.50 6.54 17.61
C VAL A 387 3.95 6.18 17.97
N PRO A 388 4.30 4.88 18.06
CA PRO A 388 5.67 4.46 18.32
C PRO A 388 6.64 4.98 17.26
N ASP A 389 7.86 5.25 17.67
CA ASP A 389 8.95 5.54 16.76
C ASP A 389 9.70 4.26 16.42
N PHE A 390 9.34 3.64 15.30
CA PHE A 390 9.97 2.40 14.84
C PHE A 390 11.41 2.59 14.36
N THR A 391 11.84 3.84 14.16
CA THR A 391 13.21 4.19 13.77
C THR A 391 14.15 4.40 14.96
N ASN A 392 13.64 4.32 16.21
CA ASN A 392 14.43 4.57 17.41
C ASN A 392 15.18 5.91 17.40
N GLY A 393 14.56 6.98 16.89
CA GLY A 393 15.14 8.32 16.82
C GLY A 393 15.91 8.61 15.52
N MET A 394 16.19 7.61 14.69
CA MET A 394 16.90 7.82 13.41
C MET A 394 16.12 8.71 12.43
N TRP A 395 14.80 8.82 12.55
CA TRP A 395 13.97 9.66 11.67
C TRP A 395 14.44 11.11 11.58
N ILE A 396 15.15 11.64 12.60
CA ILE A 396 15.60 13.03 12.67
C ILE A 396 16.63 13.31 11.56
N ASP A 397 17.63 12.44 11.45
CA ASP A 397 18.77 12.60 10.54
C ASP A 397 18.83 11.50 9.46
N ARG A 398 17.77 10.67 9.35
CA ARG A 398 17.73 9.60 8.38
C ARG A 398 17.69 10.17 6.97
N ALA A 399 18.61 9.71 6.14
CA ALA A 399 18.67 10.11 4.74
C ALA A 399 17.33 9.75 4.03
N PRO A 400 16.96 10.52 3.01
CA PRO A 400 15.90 10.11 2.08
C PRO A 400 16.13 8.69 1.57
N ALA A 401 15.08 8.05 1.07
CA ALA A 401 15.20 6.75 0.43
C ALA A 401 16.27 6.77 -0.66
N ARG A 402 16.89 5.61 -0.90
CA ARG A 402 17.94 5.47 -1.94
C ARG A 402 17.53 6.14 -3.25
N ARG A 403 18.41 6.93 -3.80
CA ARG A 403 18.18 7.52 -5.14
C ARG A 403 18.10 6.39 -6.17
N SER A 404 16.98 6.30 -6.83
CA SER A 404 16.72 5.32 -7.90
C SER A 404 15.59 5.83 -8.78
N ARG A 405 15.40 5.20 -9.93
CA ARG A 405 14.23 5.48 -10.79
C ARG A 405 12.90 5.18 -10.09
N TYR A 406 12.88 4.27 -9.14
CA TYR A 406 11.68 3.89 -8.37
C TYR A 406 11.54 4.64 -7.04
N ASN A 407 12.28 5.73 -6.83
CA ASN A 407 12.12 6.54 -5.61
C ASN A 407 10.69 7.09 -5.53
N ALA A 408 10.02 6.91 -4.38
CA ALA A 408 8.65 7.35 -4.15
C ALA A 408 8.57 8.63 -3.27
N GLU A 409 9.70 9.29 -3.00
CA GLU A 409 9.78 10.50 -2.17
C GLU A 409 10.38 11.69 -2.93
N GLU A 410 11.35 11.43 -3.80
CA GLU A 410 12.09 12.45 -4.55
C GLU A 410 12.04 12.16 -6.05
N ILE A 411 12.15 13.22 -6.85
CA ILE A 411 12.22 13.12 -8.30
C ILE A 411 13.68 12.97 -8.70
N CYS A 412 14.08 11.77 -9.11
CA CYS A 412 15.45 11.44 -9.48
C CYS A 412 15.63 11.46 -11.01
N GLU A 413 15.54 12.64 -11.63
CA GLU A 413 15.55 12.80 -13.10
C GLU A 413 16.81 12.23 -13.76
N GLU A 414 17.94 12.18 -13.06
CA GLU A 414 19.20 11.65 -13.58
C GLU A 414 19.14 10.18 -14.03
N PHE A 415 18.20 9.40 -13.52
CA PHE A 415 18.03 7.99 -13.91
C PHE A 415 17.24 7.81 -15.22
N PHE A 416 16.72 8.90 -15.79
CA PHE A 416 15.93 8.91 -17.02
C PHE A 416 16.61 9.66 -18.16
N SER A 417 17.72 10.36 -17.89
CA SER A 417 18.39 11.24 -18.86
C SER A 417 19.12 10.52 -20.01
N ASP A 418 19.38 9.22 -19.88
CA ASP A 418 20.09 8.45 -20.93
C ASP A 418 19.13 7.79 -21.93
N GLU A 419 17.82 7.73 -21.67
CA GLU A 419 16.83 7.16 -22.58
C GLU A 419 16.37 8.17 -23.64
N GLU A 420 16.50 9.48 -23.42
CA GLU A 420 16.22 10.52 -24.42
C GLU A 420 17.32 10.68 -25.49
N LYS A 421 18.47 10.01 -25.32
CA LYS A 421 19.63 10.09 -26.26
C LYS A 421 19.71 8.93 -27.24
N GLY A 422 18.73 8.06 -27.22
CA GLY A 422 18.66 6.82 -28.01
C GLY A 422 17.70 6.84 -29.22
N GLU A 423 17.24 8.03 -29.72
CA GLU A 423 16.57 8.21 -30.98
C GLU A 423 17.50 8.85 -32.04
#